data_c1af4b6f6dfdbc39a90993d5565412f5
#
_entry.id   c1af4b6f6dfdbc39a90993d5565412f5
#
_cell.length_a   1.000
_cell.length_b   1.000
_cell.length_c   1.000
_cell.angle_alpha   90.00
_cell.angle_beta   90.00
_cell.angle_gamma   90.00
#
_symmetry.space_group_name_H-M   'P 1'
#
loop_
_entity.id
_entity.type
_entity.pdbx_description
1 polymer ?
#
loop_
_entity_poly.entity_id
_entity_poly.type
_entity_poly.pdbx_seq_one_letter_code
_entity_poly.pdbx_strand_id
1 'polypeptide(L)'
;MDKPILNYEDLLEMLDHFLREPKEFWENFYIDRNKEIPFFKVKGPDENLVEYFEKGLAPKRVLELGCGPGRNAVYMAKQGCKVDALDIAENAIKWAKERAKEEVVDINFHCLSLFDFDFKPHSYDFIYDCGLFHHLAPHRRLTYLEIIKRALKKDGYFGIVCFNTDGALDTSDWEVYKEGSLKRGIGYTEKRLKEVFSNDFKIISFRKMKKTNQPDDLFGEDILWVSLMESL
;
A
#
# COMPACT_ATOMS: atom_id res chain seq x y z
N MET A 1 19.44 13.38 20.43
CA MET A 1 19.39 11.92 20.23
C MET A 1 20.68 11.31 20.76
N ASP A 2 20.66 10.84 22.02
CA ASP A 2 21.85 10.25 22.64
C ASP A 2 21.60 8.78 23.06
N LYS A 3 20.63 8.12 22.38
CA LYS A 3 20.35 6.71 22.63
C LYS A 3 21.35 5.87 21.82
N PRO A 4 22.16 5.00 22.48
CA PRO A 4 23.02 4.08 21.75
C PRO A 4 22.19 3.05 20.99
N ILE A 5 22.69 2.61 19.82
CA ILE A 5 22.09 1.51 19.05
C ILE A 5 22.42 0.21 19.77
N LEU A 6 21.42 -0.48 20.31
CA LEU A 6 21.58 -1.71 21.08
C LEU A 6 20.92 -2.92 20.39
N ASN A 7 20.01 -2.68 19.47
CA ASN A 7 19.27 -3.72 18.73
C ASN A 7 18.91 -3.22 17.33
N TYR A 8 18.29 -4.09 16.55
CA TYR A 8 17.93 -3.78 15.16
C TYR A 8 16.88 -2.66 15.04
N GLU A 9 15.92 -2.58 15.96
CA GLU A 9 14.90 -1.52 15.94
C GLU A 9 15.51 -0.15 16.24
N ASP A 10 16.47 -0.05 17.17
CA ASP A 10 17.20 1.20 17.41
C ASP A 10 17.90 1.72 16.13
N LEU A 11 18.43 0.79 15.31
CA LEU A 11 19.04 1.14 14.02
C LEU A 11 17.98 1.65 13.03
N LEU A 12 16.83 1.00 12.94
CA LEU A 12 15.75 1.41 12.06
C LEU A 12 15.20 2.79 12.48
N GLU A 13 14.96 3.00 13.78
CA GLU A 13 14.55 4.30 14.32
C GLU A 13 15.57 5.41 13.99
N MET A 14 16.87 5.12 14.12
CA MET A 14 17.90 6.07 13.75
C MET A 14 17.81 6.44 12.26
N LEU A 15 17.60 5.46 11.38
CA LEU A 15 17.49 5.69 9.95
C LEU A 15 16.22 6.47 9.57
N ASP A 16 15.11 6.26 10.29
CA ASP A 16 13.88 7.04 10.10
C ASP A 16 14.11 8.54 10.31
N HIS A 17 14.98 8.93 11.25
CA HIS A 17 15.26 10.32 11.54
C HIS A 17 15.99 11.09 10.42
N PHE A 18 16.55 10.40 9.43
CA PHE A 18 17.09 11.04 8.22
C PHE A 18 16.00 11.47 7.24
N LEU A 19 14.78 11.01 7.45
CA LEU A 19 13.66 11.24 6.53
C LEU A 19 12.52 11.97 7.25
N ARG A 20 11.56 12.47 6.48
CA ARG A 20 10.37 13.13 7.05
C ARG A 20 9.55 12.14 7.90
N GLU A 21 8.94 12.65 8.96
CA GLU A 21 7.99 11.91 9.77
C GLU A 21 6.72 11.58 8.94
N PRO A 22 6.38 10.29 8.73
CA PRO A 22 5.30 9.91 7.81
C PRO A 22 3.92 10.34 8.28
N LYS A 23 3.62 10.24 9.58
CA LYS A 23 2.29 10.50 10.14
C LYS A 23 1.88 11.95 9.93
N GLU A 24 2.73 12.90 10.28
CA GLU A 24 2.45 14.33 10.11
C GLU A 24 2.24 14.68 8.64
N PHE A 25 3.08 14.11 7.75
CA PHE A 25 2.97 14.34 6.32
C PHE A 25 1.62 13.86 5.76
N TRP A 26 1.24 12.62 6.05
CA TRP A 26 0.00 12.03 5.53
C TRP A 26 -1.24 12.63 6.18
N GLU A 27 -1.18 12.98 7.46
CA GLU A 27 -2.27 13.68 8.12
C GLU A 27 -2.59 15.01 7.41
N ASN A 28 -1.56 15.81 7.14
CA ASN A 28 -1.70 17.07 6.41
C ASN A 28 -2.12 16.86 4.93
N PHE A 29 -1.67 15.76 4.32
CA PHE A 29 -2.01 15.42 2.95
C PHE A 29 -3.52 15.21 2.75
N TYR A 30 -4.22 14.60 3.70
CA TYR A 30 -5.65 14.29 3.60
C TYR A 30 -6.60 15.37 4.17
N ILE A 31 -6.09 16.51 4.67
CA ILE A 31 -6.94 17.61 5.17
C ILE A 31 -7.80 18.17 4.04
N ASP A 32 -7.20 18.57 2.92
CA ASP A 32 -7.90 19.10 1.78
C ASP A 32 -8.27 17.99 0.79
N ARG A 33 -9.54 17.63 0.75
CA ARG A 33 -10.11 16.59 -0.11
C ARG A 33 -10.37 17.06 -1.55
N ASN A 34 -10.24 18.36 -1.82
CA ASN A 34 -10.48 18.95 -3.14
C ASN A 34 -9.22 19.03 -4.03
N LYS A 35 -8.12 18.51 -3.55
CA LYS A 35 -6.86 18.47 -4.33
C LYS A 35 -7.07 17.78 -5.67
N GLU A 36 -6.41 18.32 -6.71
CA GLU A 36 -6.36 17.75 -8.06
C GLU A 36 -5.47 16.50 -8.12
N ILE A 37 -5.78 15.53 -7.26
CA ILE A 37 -5.10 14.25 -7.18
C ILE A 37 -6.03 13.17 -7.75
N PRO A 38 -5.59 12.37 -8.73
CA PRO A 38 -6.48 11.44 -9.42
C PRO A 38 -7.29 10.55 -8.50
N PHE A 39 -6.66 9.91 -7.51
CA PHE A 39 -7.36 8.99 -6.60
C PHE A 39 -8.26 9.69 -5.54
N PHE A 40 -8.23 11.02 -5.42
CA PHE A 40 -9.21 11.78 -4.62
C PHE A 40 -10.54 11.95 -5.35
N LYS A 41 -10.48 12.04 -6.68
CA LYS A 41 -11.64 12.27 -7.54
C LYS A 41 -12.38 11.00 -7.92
N VAL A 42 -11.66 9.87 -7.92
CA VAL A 42 -12.23 8.57 -8.28
C VAL A 42 -12.91 7.93 -7.07
N LYS A 43 -14.14 7.47 -7.25
CA LYS A 43 -14.88 6.73 -6.22
C LYS A 43 -14.66 5.22 -6.30
N GLY A 44 -14.47 4.72 -7.49
CA GLY A 44 -14.29 3.29 -7.75
C GLY A 44 -12.94 2.71 -7.33
N PRO A 45 -12.83 1.38 -7.33
CA PRO A 45 -11.59 0.66 -6.99
C PRO A 45 -10.55 0.76 -8.11
N ASP A 46 -9.38 0.21 -7.86
CA ASP A 46 -8.34 0.04 -8.85
C ASP A 46 -8.75 -0.97 -9.93
N GLU A 47 -8.44 -0.69 -11.19
CA GLU A 47 -8.83 -1.53 -12.32
C GLU A 47 -8.26 -2.94 -12.24
N ASN A 48 -7.02 -3.07 -11.76
CA ASN A 48 -6.37 -4.37 -11.59
C ASN A 48 -6.99 -5.18 -10.44
N LEU A 49 -7.47 -4.52 -9.39
CA LEU A 49 -8.16 -5.20 -8.29
C LEU A 49 -9.47 -5.83 -8.80
N VAL A 50 -10.24 -5.11 -9.61
CA VAL A 50 -11.43 -5.64 -10.26
C VAL A 50 -11.07 -6.82 -11.17
N GLU A 51 -10.05 -6.67 -12.01
CA GLU A 51 -9.57 -7.74 -12.90
C GLU A 51 -9.18 -9.00 -12.12
N TYR A 52 -8.58 -8.87 -10.92
CA TYR A 52 -8.21 -10.03 -10.10
C TYR A 52 -9.45 -10.81 -9.64
N PHE A 53 -10.49 -10.13 -9.16
CA PHE A 53 -11.74 -10.76 -8.75
C PHE A 53 -12.49 -11.39 -9.93
N GLU A 54 -12.56 -10.71 -11.07
CA GLU A 54 -13.17 -11.24 -12.30
C GLU A 54 -12.46 -12.51 -12.80
N LYS A 55 -11.15 -12.61 -12.58
CA LYS A 55 -10.34 -13.79 -12.91
C LYS A 55 -10.40 -14.90 -11.87
N GLY A 56 -11.23 -14.77 -10.85
CA GLY A 56 -11.51 -15.81 -9.88
C GLY A 56 -10.77 -15.68 -8.55
N LEU A 57 -10.10 -14.56 -8.25
CA LEU A 57 -9.61 -14.28 -6.90
C LEU A 57 -10.81 -14.12 -5.96
N ALA A 58 -10.95 -14.99 -4.97
CA ALA A 58 -12.09 -15.01 -4.05
C ALA A 58 -11.64 -15.11 -2.57
N PRO A 59 -10.92 -14.11 -2.05
CA PRO A 59 -10.43 -14.13 -0.69
C PRO A 59 -11.57 -13.94 0.30
N LYS A 60 -11.46 -14.61 1.46
CA LYS A 60 -12.43 -14.43 2.56
C LYS A 60 -12.00 -13.34 3.51
N ARG A 61 -10.71 -13.25 3.81
CA ARG A 61 -10.16 -12.26 4.71
C ARG A 61 -9.01 -11.49 4.04
N VAL A 62 -9.13 -10.19 4.04
CA VAL A 62 -8.22 -9.28 3.32
C VAL A 62 -7.64 -8.25 4.28
N LEU A 63 -6.38 -7.87 4.04
CA LEU A 63 -5.71 -6.75 4.67
C LEU A 63 -5.34 -5.73 3.60
N GLU A 64 -5.83 -4.49 3.72
CA GLU A 64 -5.39 -3.38 2.88
C GLU A 64 -4.39 -2.51 3.65
N LEU A 65 -3.22 -2.29 3.05
CA LEU A 65 -2.12 -1.51 3.60
C LEU A 65 -2.13 -0.09 3.02
N GLY A 66 -2.22 0.93 3.88
CA GLY A 66 -2.32 2.32 3.44
C GLY A 66 -3.60 2.57 2.65
N CYS A 67 -4.75 2.26 3.25
CA CYS A 67 -6.04 2.26 2.55
C CYS A 67 -6.50 3.65 2.08
N GLY A 68 -5.89 4.73 2.58
CA GLY A 68 -6.29 6.10 2.24
C GLY A 68 -7.79 6.33 2.45
N PRO A 69 -8.50 6.88 1.42
CA PRO A 69 -9.95 7.10 1.49
C PRO A 69 -10.80 5.81 1.39
N GLY A 70 -10.21 4.62 1.39
CA GLY A 70 -10.91 3.34 1.48
C GLY A 70 -11.60 2.84 0.21
N ARG A 71 -11.21 3.29 -0.99
CA ARG A 71 -11.85 2.89 -2.26
C ARG A 71 -11.82 1.37 -2.48
N ASN A 72 -10.65 0.80 -2.34
CA ASN A 72 -10.41 -0.62 -2.54
C ASN A 72 -10.98 -1.47 -1.39
N ALA A 73 -10.86 -1.00 -0.13
CA ALA A 73 -11.48 -1.65 1.03
C ALA A 73 -12.99 -1.81 0.85
N VAL A 74 -13.66 -0.72 0.41
CA VAL A 74 -15.11 -0.74 0.13
C VAL A 74 -15.44 -1.73 -0.98
N TYR A 75 -14.68 -1.74 -2.07
CA TYR A 75 -14.89 -2.70 -3.14
C TYR A 75 -14.75 -4.14 -2.64
N MET A 76 -13.66 -4.46 -1.94
CA MET A 76 -13.44 -5.81 -1.40
C MET A 76 -14.54 -6.25 -0.42
N ALA A 77 -15.01 -5.33 0.42
CA ALA A 77 -16.14 -5.60 1.31
C ALA A 77 -17.44 -5.88 0.54
N LYS A 78 -17.73 -5.14 -0.56
CA LYS A 78 -18.85 -5.42 -1.47
C LYS A 78 -18.76 -6.79 -2.15
N GLN A 79 -17.53 -7.27 -2.38
CA GLN A 79 -17.31 -8.64 -2.88
C GLN A 79 -17.48 -9.73 -1.80
N GLY A 80 -17.91 -9.37 -0.60
CA GLY A 80 -18.15 -10.29 0.51
C GLY A 80 -16.90 -10.62 1.34
N CYS A 81 -15.80 -9.91 1.15
CA CYS A 81 -14.60 -10.10 1.95
C CYS A 81 -14.77 -9.50 3.36
N LYS A 82 -14.17 -10.15 4.35
CA LYS A 82 -13.91 -9.53 5.66
C LYS A 82 -12.62 -8.72 5.56
N VAL A 83 -12.73 -7.40 5.66
CA VAL A 83 -11.64 -6.47 5.39
C VAL A 83 -11.13 -5.83 6.68
N ASP A 84 -9.82 -5.94 6.93
CA ASP A 84 -9.06 -5.08 7.83
C ASP A 84 -8.32 -4.06 6.94
N ALA A 85 -8.41 -2.76 7.25
CA ALA A 85 -7.83 -1.69 6.44
C ALA A 85 -7.05 -0.70 7.31
N LEU A 86 -5.78 -0.46 6.99
CA LEU A 86 -4.87 0.37 7.77
C LEU A 86 -4.55 1.67 7.04
N ASP A 87 -4.49 2.75 7.78
CA ASP A 87 -3.79 3.98 7.37
C ASP A 87 -3.24 4.69 8.60
N ILE A 88 -2.11 5.38 8.44
CA ILE A 88 -1.48 6.13 9.54
C ILE A 88 -2.18 7.46 9.79
N ALA A 89 -2.89 8.00 8.78
CA ALA A 89 -3.55 9.29 8.82
C ALA A 89 -4.99 9.17 9.32
N GLU A 90 -5.32 9.89 10.38
CA GLU A 90 -6.68 9.95 10.94
C GLU A 90 -7.68 10.55 9.94
N ASN A 91 -7.26 11.59 9.19
CA ASN A 91 -8.08 12.21 8.15
C ASN A 91 -8.42 11.24 7.01
N ALA A 92 -7.49 10.34 6.63
CA ALA A 92 -7.76 9.28 5.67
C ALA A 92 -8.80 8.28 6.21
N ILE A 93 -8.59 7.77 7.42
CA ILE A 93 -9.49 6.80 8.08
C ILE A 93 -10.89 7.40 8.27
N LYS A 94 -10.98 8.68 8.65
CA LYS A 94 -12.28 9.37 8.75
C LYS A 94 -13.02 9.38 7.41
N TRP A 95 -12.31 9.71 6.34
CA TRP A 95 -12.90 9.70 4.99
C TRP A 95 -13.30 8.28 4.55
N ALA A 96 -12.46 7.28 4.82
CA ALA A 96 -12.76 5.89 4.53
C ALA A 96 -14.01 5.38 5.26
N LYS A 97 -14.18 5.73 6.54
CA LYS A 97 -15.38 5.39 7.33
C LYS A 97 -16.65 6.07 6.79
N GLU A 98 -16.57 7.33 6.36
CA GLU A 98 -17.67 8.02 5.72
C GLU A 98 -18.12 7.27 4.44
N ARG A 99 -17.15 6.91 3.58
CA ARG A 99 -17.41 6.14 2.35
C ARG A 99 -17.99 4.75 2.64
N ALA A 100 -17.46 4.02 3.59
CA ALA A 100 -18.00 2.71 3.98
C ALA A 100 -19.44 2.79 4.47
N LYS A 101 -19.78 3.86 5.21
CA LYS A 101 -21.16 4.15 5.66
C LYS A 101 -22.09 4.45 4.49
N GLU A 102 -21.66 5.28 3.53
CA GLU A 102 -22.43 5.60 2.32
C GLU A 102 -22.74 4.36 1.49
N GLU A 103 -21.76 3.44 1.40
CA GLU A 103 -21.85 2.22 0.61
C GLU A 103 -22.43 1.02 1.38
N VAL A 104 -22.82 1.24 2.66
CA VAL A 104 -23.45 0.25 3.55
C VAL A 104 -22.63 -1.03 3.68
N VAL A 105 -21.33 -0.90 3.88
CA VAL A 105 -20.40 -2.02 4.11
C VAL A 105 -19.72 -1.93 5.47
N ASP A 106 -19.40 -3.08 6.05
CA ASP A 106 -18.68 -3.20 7.31
C ASP A 106 -17.19 -3.49 7.05
N ILE A 107 -16.31 -2.61 7.55
CA ILE A 107 -14.86 -2.68 7.38
C ILE A 107 -14.21 -2.34 8.72
N ASN A 108 -13.23 -3.14 9.10
CA ASN A 108 -12.46 -2.90 10.30
C ASN A 108 -11.29 -1.94 10.00
N PHE A 109 -11.51 -0.65 10.25
CA PHE A 109 -10.50 0.38 10.02
C PHE A 109 -9.60 0.59 11.24
N HIS A 110 -8.29 0.61 11.00
CA HIS A 110 -7.25 0.84 12.00
C HIS A 110 -6.44 2.09 11.65
N CYS A 111 -6.38 3.06 12.58
CA CYS A 111 -5.58 4.28 12.43
C CYS A 111 -4.23 4.10 13.15
N LEU A 112 -3.27 3.50 12.47
CA LEU A 112 -1.94 3.23 13.01
C LEU A 112 -0.94 2.90 11.90
N SER A 113 0.34 2.90 12.26
CA SER A 113 1.39 2.44 11.35
C SER A 113 1.27 0.93 11.09
N LEU A 114 1.56 0.52 9.86
CA LEU A 114 1.71 -0.90 9.52
C LEU A 114 2.66 -1.64 10.47
N PHE A 115 3.71 -0.96 10.91
CA PHE A 115 4.73 -1.55 11.78
C PHE A 115 4.25 -1.78 13.22
N ASP A 116 3.17 -1.10 13.63
CA ASP A 116 2.54 -1.22 14.94
C ASP A 116 1.29 -2.12 14.92
N PHE A 117 0.92 -2.64 13.74
CA PHE A 117 -0.29 -3.44 13.62
C PHE A 117 -0.06 -4.86 14.13
N ASP A 118 -0.78 -5.23 15.20
CA ASP A 118 -0.79 -6.60 15.71
C ASP A 118 -1.82 -7.44 14.94
N PHE A 119 -1.36 -8.54 14.36
CA PHE A 119 -2.20 -9.44 13.59
C PHE A 119 -1.88 -10.91 13.91
N LYS A 120 -2.90 -11.74 13.80
CA LYS A 120 -2.71 -13.18 13.92
C LYS A 120 -1.94 -13.70 12.69
N PRO A 121 -0.80 -14.38 12.87
CA PRO A 121 -0.05 -14.95 11.76
C PRO A 121 -0.92 -15.84 10.86
N HIS A 122 -0.62 -15.86 9.59
CA HIS A 122 -1.27 -16.69 8.56
C HIS A 122 -2.80 -16.57 8.57
N SER A 123 -3.31 -15.34 8.69
CA SER A 123 -4.74 -15.10 8.82
C SER A 123 -5.40 -14.47 7.59
N TYR A 124 -4.63 -13.93 6.65
CA TYR A 124 -5.15 -13.26 5.46
C TYR A 124 -4.99 -14.12 4.20
N ASP A 125 -6.06 -14.19 3.41
CA ASP A 125 -6.07 -14.85 2.09
C ASP A 125 -5.45 -13.94 1.03
N PHE A 126 -5.61 -12.62 1.21
CA PHE A 126 -5.12 -11.59 0.30
C PHE A 126 -4.65 -10.36 1.08
N ILE A 127 -3.51 -9.82 0.72
CA ILE A 127 -3.02 -8.51 1.17
C ILE A 127 -2.92 -7.60 -0.05
N TYR A 128 -3.38 -6.36 0.09
CA TYR A 128 -3.36 -5.38 -0.99
C TYR A 128 -2.70 -4.08 -0.55
N ASP A 129 -1.78 -3.60 -1.37
CA ASP A 129 -1.10 -2.31 -1.21
C ASP A 129 -1.30 -1.47 -2.46
N CYS A 130 -2.02 -0.36 -2.33
CA CYS A 130 -2.13 0.62 -3.40
C CYS A 130 -1.47 1.93 -2.99
N GLY A 131 -0.17 2.01 -3.22
CA GLY A 131 0.55 3.26 -3.09
C GLY A 131 1.32 3.47 -1.78
N LEU A 132 1.27 2.54 -0.82
CA LEU A 132 2.08 2.65 0.40
C LEU A 132 3.56 2.35 0.13
N PHE A 133 3.87 1.24 -0.57
CA PHE A 133 5.21 0.72 -0.74
C PHE A 133 6.21 1.74 -1.28
N HIS A 134 5.84 2.51 -2.29
CA HIS A 134 6.73 3.49 -2.90
C HIS A 134 6.97 4.75 -2.05
N HIS A 135 6.29 4.85 -0.92
CA HIS A 135 6.50 5.88 0.09
C HIS A 135 7.24 5.37 1.33
N LEU A 136 7.57 4.07 1.38
CA LEU A 136 8.35 3.51 2.48
C LEU A 136 9.83 3.86 2.36
N ALA A 137 10.44 4.18 3.49
CA ALA A 137 11.88 4.30 3.60
C ALA A 137 12.56 2.97 3.20
N PRO A 138 13.70 3.00 2.47
CA PRO A 138 14.35 1.78 1.99
C PRO A 138 14.64 0.75 3.07
N HIS A 139 15.06 1.16 4.25
CA HIS A 139 15.36 0.26 5.37
C HIS A 139 14.08 -0.42 5.93
N ARG A 140 12.93 0.24 5.85
CA ARG A 140 11.66 -0.32 6.33
C ARG A 140 11.05 -1.36 5.39
N ARG A 141 11.56 -1.51 4.15
CA ARG A 141 11.09 -2.56 3.22
C ARG A 141 11.32 -3.98 3.75
N LEU A 142 12.40 -4.20 4.49
CA LEU A 142 12.69 -5.52 5.08
C LEU A 142 11.58 -5.92 6.05
N THR A 143 11.25 -5.05 7.01
CA THR A 143 10.17 -5.28 7.97
C THR A 143 8.81 -5.39 7.26
N TYR A 144 8.57 -4.58 6.22
CA TYR A 144 7.36 -4.66 5.40
C TYR A 144 7.19 -6.05 4.77
N LEU A 145 8.21 -6.59 4.13
CA LEU A 145 8.17 -7.93 3.53
C LEU A 145 7.94 -9.03 4.57
N GLU A 146 8.60 -8.94 5.72
CA GLU A 146 8.40 -9.88 6.83
C GLU A 146 6.97 -9.85 7.38
N ILE A 147 6.37 -8.66 7.52
CA ILE A 147 4.99 -8.50 7.94
C ILE A 147 4.05 -9.18 6.94
N ILE A 148 4.20 -8.93 5.64
CA ILE A 148 3.35 -9.53 4.61
C ILE A 148 3.46 -11.05 4.63
N LYS A 149 4.69 -11.61 4.63
CA LYS A 149 4.91 -13.05 4.70
C LYS A 149 4.27 -13.69 5.94
N ARG A 150 4.44 -13.06 7.09
CA ARG A 150 3.89 -13.56 8.34
C ARG A 150 2.36 -13.46 8.39
N ALA A 151 1.78 -12.44 7.77
CA ALA A 151 0.33 -12.21 7.79
C ALA A 151 -0.43 -13.09 6.79
N LEU A 152 0.17 -13.35 5.61
CA LEU A 152 -0.43 -14.20 4.59
C LEU A 152 -0.54 -15.66 5.04
N LYS A 153 -1.62 -16.30 4.63
CA LYS A 153 -1.75 -17.76 4.64
C LYS A 153 -0.80 -18.36 3.63
N LYS A 154 -0.50 -19.64 3.79
CA LYS A 154 0.09 -20.45 2.73
C LYS A 154 -0.81 -20.36 1.49
N ASP A 155 -0.20 -20.20 0.33
CA ASP A 155 -0.88 -20.01 -0.96
C ASP A 155 -1.77 -18.74 -1.01
N GLY A 156 -1.55 -17.80 -0.08
CA GLY A 156 -2.19 -16.49 -0.07
C GLY A 156 -1.61 -15.56 -1.12
N TYR A 157 -2.37 -14.56 -1.52
CA TYR A 157 -1.98 -13.62 -2.57
C TYR A 157 -1.60 -12.25 -2.02
N PHE A 158 -0.64 -11.62 -2.67
CA PHE A 158 -0.26 -10.24 -2.43
C PHE A 158 -0.42 -9.43 -3.73
N GLY A 159 -1.22 -8.38 -3.67
CA GLY A 159 -1.37 -7.41 -4.76
C GLY A 159 -0.68 -6.10 -4.42
N ILE A 160 0.11 -5.56 -5.36
CA ILE A 160 0.79 -4.29 -5.19
C ILE A 160 0.53 -3.35 -6.37
N VAL A 161 0.33 -2.07 -6.04
CA VAL A 161 0.32 -0.96 -6.99
C VAL A 161 1.35 0.06 -6.54
N CYS A 162 2.33 0.36 -7.36
CA CYS A 162 3.37 1.33 -7.02
C CYS A 162 3.87 2.12 -8.23
N PHE A 163 4.49 3.27 -8.00
CA PHE A 163 5.06 4.09 -9.08
C PHE A 163 6.06 3.32 -9.93
N ASN A 164 5.89 3.44 -11.26
CA ASN A 164 6.94 3.19 -12.22
C ASN A 164 7.80 4.46 -12.42
N THR A 165 8.77 4.40 -13.31
CA THR A 165 9.70 5.52 -13.57
C THR A 165 9.07 6.68 -14.35
N ASP A 166 7.85 6.53 -14.85
CA ASP A 166 7.07 7.62 -15.44
C ASP A 166 6.30 8.40 -14.33
N GLY A 167 5.96 7.74 -13.22
CA GLY A 167 5.22 8.33 -12.09
C GLY A 167 6.11 9.02 -11.06
N ALA A 168 7.32 8.49 -10.83
CA ALA A 168 8.30 9.06 -9.91
C ALA A 168 9.72 8.73 -10.35
N LEU A 169 10.71 9.48 -9.85
CA LEU A 169 12.10 9.26 -10.19
C LEU A 169 12.59 7.89 -9.70
N ASP A 170 13.38 7.20 -10.53
CA ASP A 170 14.14 6.02 -10.12
C ASP A 170 15.32 6.47 -9.24
N THR A 171 15.00 6.75 -7.98
CA THR A 171 15.98 7.20 -7.00
C THR A 171 16.59 5.99 -6.31
N SER A 172 17.91 5.90 -6.28
CA SER A 172 18.58 4.84 -5.53
C SER A 172 18.40 5.00 -4.02
N ASP A 173 18.49 3.90 -3.28
CA ASP A 173 18.36 3.93 -1.81
C ASP A 173 19.44 4.85 -1.18
N TRP A 174 20.64 4.90 -1.75
CA TRP A 174 21.71 5.82 -1.33
C TRP A 174 21.34 7.29 -1.51
N GLU A 175 20.74 7.64 -2.64
CA GLU A 175 20.30 9.01 -2.90
C GLU A 175 19.20 9.45 -1.95
N VAL A 176 18.26 8.55 -1.59
CA VAL A 176 17.24 8.83 -0.59
C VAL A 176 17.85 9.32 0.72
N TYR A 177 18.86 8.61 1.24
CA TYR A 177 19.53 9.00 2.51
C TYR A 177 20.46 10.20 2.34
N LYS A 178 21.17 10.29 1.22
CA LYS A 178 22.05 11.43 0.94
C LYS A 178 21.28 12.75 0.85
N GLU A 179 20.07 12.70 0.28
CA GLU A 179 19.21 13.88 0.14
C GLU A 179 18.25 14.06 1.34
N GLY A 180 18.13 13.08 2.23
CA GLY A 180 17.21 13.10 3.35
C GLY A 180 15.74 13.16 2.91
N SER A 181 15.40 12.57 1.74
CA SER A 181 14.07 12.74 1.16
C SER A 181 13.63 11.59 0.26
N LEU A 182 12.39 11.15 0.43
CA LEU A 182 11.67 10.28 -0.51
C LEU A 182 11.03 11.07 -1.67
N LYS A 183 11.15 12.39 -1.69
CA LYS A 183 10.48 13.28 -2.67
C LYS A 183 8.97 13.00 -2.71
N ARG A 184 8.44 12.66 -3.89
CA ARG A 184 7.02 12.27 -4.08
C ARG A 184 6.78 10.77 -3.95
N GLY A 185 7.80 10.00 -3.61
CA GLY A 185 7.85 8.56 -3.65
C GLY A 185 8.96 8.05 -4.57
N ILE A 186 9.24 6.76 -4.53
CA ILE A 186 10.29 6.13 -5.33
C ILE A 186 9.65 5.47 -6.55
N GLY A 187 10.12 5.83 -7.75
CA GLY A 187 9.80 5.12 -8.98
C GLY A 187 10.63 3.84 -9.10
N TYR A 188 10.02 2.78 -9.59
CA TYR A 188 10.67 1.50 -9.77
C TYR A 188 10.74 1.12 -11.25
N THR A 189 11.90 0.66 -11.71
CA THR A 189 11.96 -0.12 -12.94
C THR A 189 11.32 -1.49 -12.71
N GLU A 190 10.83 -2.13 -13.78
CA GLU A 190 10.31 -3.51 -13.70
C GLU A 190 11.31 -4.45 -13.02
N LYS A 191 12.58 -4.39 -13.46
CA LYS A 191 13.66 -5.22 -12.90
C LYS A 191 13.81 -5.03 -11.41
N ARG A 192 13.92 -3.78 -10.94
CA ARG A 192 14.13 -3.45 -9.51
C ARG A 192 12.93 -3.89 -8.66
N LEU A 193 11.70 -3.70 -9.16
CA LEU A 193 10.53 -4.11 -8.41
C LEU A 193 10.44 -5.63 -8.28
N LYS A 194 10.72 -6.36 -9.38
CA LYS A 194 10.78 -7.83 -9.34
C LYS A 194 11.88 -8.35 -8.41
N GLU A 195 13.06 -7.73 -8.39
CA GLU A 195 14.14 -8.09 -7.47
C GLU A 195 13.74 -7.99 -6.01
N VAL A 196 12.92 -6.99 -5.63
CA VAL A 196 12.45 -6.83 -4.25
C VAL A 196 11.58 -8.00 -3.79
N PHE A 197 10.74 -8.54 -4.66
CA PHE A 197 9.72 -9.53 -4.26
C PHE A 197 10.03 -10.97 -4.65
N SER A 198 10.91 -11.22 -5.64
CA SER A 198 11.11 -12.54 -6.23
C SER A 198 11.69 -13.61 -5.29
N ASN A 199 12.31 -13.21 -4.19
CA ASN A 199 12.84 -14.17 -3.20
C ASN A 199 11.75 -14.75 -2.29
N ASP A 200 10.66 -14.00 -2.10
CA ASP A 200 9.61 -14.32 -1.14
C ASP A 200 8.28 -14.67 -1.80
N PHE A 201 8.11 -14.29 -3.08
CA PHE A 201 6.85 -14.42 -3.80
C PHE A 201 7.05 -14.93 -5.23
N LYS A 202 6.12 -15.76 -5.68
CA LYS A 202 5.96 -16.12 -7.09
C LYS A 202 5.11 -15.07 -7.77
N ILE A 203 5.67 -14.37 -8.76
CA ILE A 203 4.95 -13.37 -9.54
C ILE A 203 3.98 -14.07 -10.49
N ILE A 204 2.68 -13.85 -10.31
CA ILE A 204 1.61 -14.40 -11.13
C ILE A 204 1.30 -13.49 -12.32
N SER A 205 1.25 -12.18 -12.08
CA SER A 205 1.09 -11.17 -13.13
C SER A 205 1.88 -9.92 -12.80
N PHE A 206 2.36 -9.24 -13.85
CA PHE A 206 3.09 -7.98 -13.74
C PHE A 206 2.86 -7.16 -15.00
N ARG A 207 2.39 -5.93 -14.86
CA ARG A 207 2.14 -5.02 -15.99
C ARG A 207 2.06 -3.56 -15.53
N LYS A 208 2.09 -2.62 -16.45
CA LYS A 208 1.61 -1.26 -16.19
C LYS A 208 0.10 -1.29 -15.89
N MET A 209 -0.34 -0.43 -14.99
CA MET A 209 -1.76 -0.20 -14.75
C MET A 209 -2.41 0.35 -16.01
N LYS A 210 -3.63 -0.08 -16.32
CA LYS A 210 -4.38 0.43 -17.48
C LYS A 210 -4.92 1.82 -17.13
N LYS A 211 -4.66 2.79 -17.99
CA LYS A 211 -5.28 4.11 -17.82
C LYS A 211 -6.77 4.03 -18.06
N THR A 212 -7.54 4.58 -17.12
CA THR A 212 -9.00 4.65 -17.22
C THR A 212 -9.44 6.05 -17.66
N ASN A 213 -10.44 6.10 -18.56
CA ASN A 213 -11.00 7.36 -19.07
C ASN A 213 -12.30 7.77 -18.36
N GLN A 214 -12.78 6.95 -17.41
CA GLN A 214 -14.00 7.20 -16.63
C GLN A 214 -13.64 7.22 -15.13
N PRO A 215 -13.29 8.40 -14.61
CA PRO A 215 -12.77 8.52 -13.24
C PRO A 215 -13.76 8.15 -12.14
N ASP A 216 -15.07 8.06 -12.44
CA ASP A 216 -16.08 7.72 -11.42
C ASP A 216 -16.19 6.21 -11.16
N ASP A 217 -15.83 5.36 -12.13
CA ASP A 217 -16.05 3.92 -12.05
C ASP A 217 -14.81 3.13 -11.60
N LEU A 218 -13.63 3.42 -12.16
CA LEU A 218 -12.38 2.71 -11.86
C LEU A 218 -11.20 3.67 -11.82
N PHE A 219 -10.29 3.43 -10.88
CA PHE A 219 -9.00 4.10 -10.86
C PHE A 219 -7.99 3.32 -11.72
N GLY A 220 -7.29 4.04 -12.59
CA GLY A 220 -6.20 3.49 -13.39
C GLY A 220 -5.32 4.57 -13.99
N GLU A 221 -4.01 4.48 -13.73
CA GLU A 221 -2.98 5.40 -14.22
C GLU A 221 -1.76 4.61 -14.73
N ASP A 222 -1.33 4.85 -15.95
CA ASP A 222 -0.23 4.13 -16.60
C ASP A 222 1.17 4.47 -16.06
N ILE A 223 1.24 5.40 -15.11
CA ILE A 223 2.41 5.72 -14.30
C ILE A 223 2.63 4.76 -13.12
N LEU A 224 1.82 3.71 -13.03
CA LEU A 224 1.87 2.72 -11.96
C LEU A 224 2.18 1.32 -12.52
N TRP A 225 2.96 0.54 -11.75
CA TRP A 225 3.03 -0.90 -11.88
C TRP A 225 1.91 -1.56 -11.08
N VAL A 226 1.37 -2.65 -11.60
CA VAL A 226 0.49 -3.56 -10.87
C VAL A 226 1.04 -4.97 -10.93
N SER A 227 1.06 -5.65 -9.80
CA SER A 227 1.47 -7.04 -9.73
C SER A 227 0.60 -7.82 -8.77
N LEU A 228 0.27 -9.06 -9.16
CA LEU A 228 -0.30 -10.08 -8.29
C LEU A 228 0.75 -11.15 -8.06
N MET A 229 0.96 -11.51 -6.81
CA MET A 229 1.97 -12.46 -6.38
C MET A 229 1.36 -13.49 -5.44
N GLU A 230 1.92 -14.70 -5.41
CA GLU A 230 1.56 -15.80 -4.52
C GLU A 230 2.69 -16.02 -3.51
N SER A 231 2.36 -16.24 -2.25
CA SER A 231 3.34 -16.56 -1.20
C SER A 231 4.02 -17.88 -1.51
N LEU A 232 5.37 -17.92 -1.41
CA LEU A 232 6.17 -19.14 -1.57
C LEU A 232 6.10 -20.04 -0.34
#